data_731cd0a20415a6648911fc881c9e031b
#
_entry.id   731cd0a20415a6648911fc881c9e031b
#
_cell.length_a   1.000
_cell.length_b   1.000
_cell.length_c   1.000
_cell.angle_alpha   90.00
_cell.angle_beta   90.00
_cell.angle_gamma   90.00
#
_symmetry.space_group_name_H-M   'P 1'
#
loop_
_entity.id
_entity.type
_entity.pdbx_description
1 polymer ?
#
loop_
_entity_poly.entity_id
_entity_poly.type
_entity_poly.pdbx_seq_one_letter_code
_entity_poly.pdbx_strand_id
1 'polypeptide(L)'
;MHITLRQLEVFAEVLKSGSTTQASQMLALSQSAVSAALTDLEGQLGVQLFDRVGKRLVVNEHGRLLYPRALALLEQAGEIEQLFREDNGAIRVYASSTIGNYILPGIIARYRKDFPALPLELSVGNSQDVINAVADFRVDIGLIEGPCHSADIIAEPWLDDELVVFSAPNSAWLLGEVTLEKLAMAPWILREKGSGTREIVDYLLLSHLPQFQMGMELGNSEAIKHAVRHDLGISCLSRRVIAEQLDAGTLVEVTIPLPTLSRTLWRIHHRQKHLSNALKRFLHYCDI
;
A
#
# COMPACT_ATOMS: atom_id res chain seq x y z
N MET A 1 -34.17 10.32 -0.42
CA MET A 1 -34.16 10.96 0.90
C MET A 1 -34.14 12.46 0.66
N HIS A 2 -34.99 13.23 1.33
CA HIS A 2 -35.12 14.67 1.04
C HIS A 2 -34.60 15.57 2.16
N ILE A 3 -34.45 15.04 3.38
CA ILE A 3 -33.88 15.77 4.53
C ILE A 3 -32.36 15.90 4.35
N THR A 4 -31.82 17.11 4.57
CA THR A 4 -30.41 17.42 4.50
C THR A 4 -29.78 17.65 5.88
N LEU A 5 -28.50 17.39 6.05
CA LEU A 5 -27.77 17.71 7.29
C LEU A 5 -27.86 19.21 7.63
N ARG A 6 -27.85 20.08 6.62
CA ARG A 6 -28.01 21.53 6.84
C ARG A 6 -29.33 21.92 7.44
N GLN A 7 -30.43 21.27 7.03
CA GLN A 7 -31.76 21.50 7.64
C GLN A 7 -31.79 21.04 9.09
N LEU A 8 -31.17 19.88 9.40
CA LEU A 8 -31.07 19.39 10.79
C LEU A 8 -30.23 20.32 11.67
N GLU A 9 -29.13 20.86 11.12
CA GLU A 9 -28.29 21.84 11.81
C GLU A 9 -29.03 23.13 12.12
N VAL A 10 -29.78 23.69 11.15
CA VAL A 10 -30.62 24.85 11.32
C VAL A 10 -31.70 24.59 12.40
N PHE A 11 -32.38 23.45 12.34
CA PHE A 11 -33.35 23.05 13.33
C PHE A 11 -32.78 23.00 14.76
N ALA A 12 -31.62 22.32 14.90
CA ALA A 12 -30.91 22.18 16.18
C ALA A 12 -30.53 23.55 16.77
N GLU A 13 -29.98 24.45 15.91
CA GLU A 13 -29.60 25.77 16.36
C GLU A 13 -30.75 26.70 16.69
N VAL A 14 -31.84 26.64 15.93
CA VAL A 14 -33.09 27.36 16.26
C VAL A 14 -33.67 26.87 17.59
N LEU A 15 -33.60 25.56 17.89
CA LEU A 15 -34.05 25.01 19.16
C LEU A 15 -33.20 25.52 20.34
N LYS A 16 -31.86 25.56 20.18
CA LYS A 16 -30.93 26.07 21.21
C LYS A 16 -31.12 27.55 21.48
N SER A 17 -31.25 28.35 20.42
CA SER A 17 -31.35 29.83 20.53
C SER A 17 -32.72 30.36 20.75
N GLY A 18 -33.78 29.57 20.44
CA GLY A 18 -35.21 29.98 20.51
C GLY A 18 -35.61 31.04 19.47
N SER A 19 -34.71 31.35 18.49
CA SER A 19 -34.90 32.45 17.53
C SER A 19 -34.19 32.18 16.21
N THR A 20 -34.89 32.35 15.07
CA THR A 20 -34.28 32.26 13.74
C THR A 20 -33.23 33.35 13.51
N THR A 21 -33.32 34.51 14.15
CA THR A 21 -32.34 35.60 14.05
C THR A 21 -31.04 35.22 14.75
N GLN A 22 -31.11 34.68 15.96
CA GLN A 22 -29.89 34.23 16.66
C GLN A 22 -29.25 33.03 15.95
N ALA A 23 -30.02 32.05 15.53
CA ALA A 23 -29.55 30.90 14.77
C ALA A 23 -28.83 31.34 13.46
N SER A 24 -29.37 32.37 12.78
CA SER A 24 -28.73 32.87 11.55
C SER A 24 -27.33 33.47 11.80
N GLN A 25 -27.14 34.15 12.93
CA GLN A 25 -25.83 34.69 13.33
C GLN A 25 -24.84 33.56 13.65
N MET A 26 -25.28 32.55 14.41
CA MET A 26 -24.44 31.42 14.79
C MET A 26 -24.01 30.55 13.59
N LEU A 27 -24.91 30.40 12.60
CA LEU A 27 -24.67 29.59 11.41
C LEU A 27 -24.08 30.39 10.23
N ALA A 28 -23.79 31.68 10.40
CA ALA A 28 -23.36 32.58 9.34
C ALA A 28 -24.29 32.56 8.11
N LEU A 29 -25.59 32.54 8.33
CA LEU A 29 -26.64 32.54 7.30
C LEU A 29 -27.46 33.82 7.36
N SER A 30 -28.26 34.07 6.29
CA SER A 30 -29.35 35.06 6.39
C SER A 30 -30.56 34.49 7.19
N GLN A 31 -31.29 35.36 7.89
CA GLN A 31 -32.50 34.94 8.61
C GLN A 31 -33.53 34.32 7.68
N SER A 32 -33.64 34.79 6.43
CA SER A 32 -34.52 34.21 5.42
C SER A 32 -34.11 32.77 5.04
N ALA A 33 -32.83 32.49 4.95
CA ALA A 33 -32.29 31.14 4.66
C ALA A 33 -32.59 30.17 5.82
N VAL A 34 -32.44 30.62 7.08
CA VAL A 34 -32.78 29.83 8.26
C VAL A 34 -34.27 29.53 8.29
N SER A 35 -35.13 30.55 8.03
CA SER A 35 -36.58 30.36 8.01
C SER A 35 -37.03 29.43 6.88
N ALA A 36 -36.45 29.56 5.68
CA ALA A 36 -36.76 28.67 4.56
C ALA A 36 -36.35 27.21 4.86
N ALA A 37 -35.10 26.98 5.34
CA ALA A 37 -34.62 25.64 5.67
C ALA A 37 -35.50 24.96 6.75
N LEU A 38 -35.97 25.71 7.75
CA LEU A 38 -36.86 25.18 8.77
C LEU A 38 -38.27 24.84 8.19
N THR A 39 -38.83 25.74 7.38
CA THR A 39 -40.12 25.52 6.72
C THR A 39 -40.06 24.31 5.77
N ASP A 40 -38.99 24.17 5.00
CA ASP A 40 -38.78 23.03 4.11
C ASP A 40 -38.67 21.72 4.89
N LEU A 41 -37.96 21.71 6.03
CA LEU A 41 -37.83 20.54 6.89
C LEU A 41 -39.21 20.12 7.44
N GLU A 42 -39.96 21.07 7.97
CA GLU A 42 -41.34 20.84 8.49
C GLU A 42 -42.27 20.35 7.37
N GLY A 43 -42.16 20.93 6.17
CA GLY A 43 -42.93 20.51 5.00
C GLY A 43 -42.58 19.07 4.56
N GLN A 44 -41.31 18.69 4.58
CA GLN A 44 -40.85 17.32 4.26
C GLN A 44 -41.32 16.30 5.31
N LEU A 45 -41.35 16.69 6.58
CA LEU A 45 -41.82 15.84 7.67
C LEU A 45 -43.35 15.78 7.79
N GLY A 46 -44.07 16.75 7.20
CA GLY A 46 -45.50 16.87 7.28
C GLY A 46 -46.00 17.32 8.67
N VAL A 47 -45.12 17.86 9.52
CA VAL A 47 -45.42 18.31 10.88
C VAL A 47 -44.68 19.59 11.21
N GLN A 48 -45.28 20.42 12.10
CA GLN A 48 -44.56 21.54 12.69
C GLN A 48 -43.67 21.04 13.83
N LEU A 49 -42.49 21.66 13.97
CA LEU A 49 -41.48 21.33 15.00
C LEU A 49 -41.48 22.34 16.15
N PHE A 50 -42.05 23.53 15.89
CA PHE A 50 -42.13 24.62 16.85
C PHE A 50 -43.52 25.21 16.90
N ASP A 51 -43.96 25.62 18.11
CA ASP A 51 -45.10 26.50 18.33
C ASP A 51 -44.63 27.95 18.31
N ARG A 52 -45.46 28.82 17.77
CA ARG A 52 -45.21 30.28 17.80
C ARG A 52 -45.88 30.92 18.99
N VAL A 53 -45.12 31.35 19.97
CA VAL A 53 -45.59 32.08 21.14
C VAL A 53 -45.08 33.55 21.05
N GLY A 54 -45.88 34.42 20.48
CA GLY A 54 -45.52 35.78 20.18
C GLY A 54 -44.36 35.84 19.14
N LYS A 55 -43.23 36.38 19.54
CA LYS A 55 -42.00 36.44 18.69
C LYS A 55 -41.04 35.28 18.91
N ARG A 56 -41.34 34.31 19.77
CA ARG A 56 -40.45 33.17 20.10
C ARG A 56 -40.95 31.90 19.45
N LEU A 57 -39.99 31.05 19.10
CA LEU A 57 -40.21 29.69 18.68
C LEU A 57 -40.01 28.78 19.89
N VAL A 58 -41.02 28.04 20.27
CA VAL A 58 -40.99 27.07 21.37
C VAL A 58 -41.08 25.68 20.77
N VAL A 59 -40.13 24.83 21.09
CA VAL A 59 -40.10 23.44 20.58
C VAL A 59 -41.34 22.67 21.08
N ASN A 60 -42.07 22.05 20.13
CA ASN A 60 -43.24 21.20 20.45
C ASN A 60 -42.82 19.71 20.62
N GLU A 61 -43.79 18.80 20.77
CA GLU A 61 -43.54 17.36 20.94
C GLU A 61 -42.80 16.72 19.76
N HIS A 62 -43.11 17.13 18.52
CA HIS A 62 -42.41 16.62 17.32
C HIS A 62 -40.95 17.10 17.26
N GLY A 63 -40.70 18.36 17.61
CA GLY A 63 -39.36 18.89 17.71
C GLY A 63 -38.54 18.19 18.80
N ARG A 64 -39.13 17.94 19.98
CA ARG A 64 -38.48 17.16 21.05
C ARG A 64 -38.16 15.73 20.62
N LEU A 65 -39.00 15.10 19.79
CA LEU A 65 -38.77 13.77 19.25
C LEU A 65 -37.67 13.75 18.22
N LEU A 66 -37.59 14.78 17.36
CA LEU A 66 -36.57 14.88 16.31
C LEU A 66 -35.17 15.23 16.86
N TYR A 67 -35.09 16.11 17.87
CA TYR A 67 -33.85 16.71 18.32
C TYR A 67 -32.71 15.73 18.64
N PRO A 68 -32.91 14.69 19.49
CA PRO A 68 -31.82 13.74 19.78
C PRO A 68 -31.38 12.96 18.56
N ARG A 69 -32.26 12.69 17.60
CA ARG A 69 -31.90 12.01 16.35
C ARG A 69 -31.13 12.92 15.40
N ALA A 70 -31.51 14.19 15.33
CA ALA A 70 -30.79 15.19 14.55
C ALA A 70 -29.37 15.38 15.07
N LEU A 71 -29.19 15.49 16.39
CA LEU A 71 -27.86 15.60 17.00
C LEU A 71 -26.98 14.39 16.70
N ALA A 72 -27.48 13.16 16.83
CA ALA A 72 -26.74 11.95 16.55
C ALA A 72 -26.25 11.88 15.06
N LEU A 73 -27.12 12.29 14.13
CA LEU A 73 -26.76 12.35 12.71
C LEU A 73 -25.69 13.42 12.41
N LEU A 74 -25.82 14.60 13.06
CA LEU A 74 -24.83 15.67 12.90
C LEU A 74 -23.46 15.28 13.50
N GLU A 75 -23.46 14.61 14.65
CA GLU A 75 -22.26 14.09 15.28
C GLU A 75 -21.56 13.04 14.38
N GLN A 76 -22.31 12.06 13.85
CA GLN A 76 -21.79 11.08 12.91
C GLN A 76 -21.24 11.73 11.63
N ALA A 77 -21.91 12.75 11.11
CA ALA A 77 -21.38 13.51 9.96
C ALA A 77 -20.05 14.21 10.29
N GLY A 78 -19.96 14.80 11.48
CA GLY A 78 -18.71 15.40 11.98
C GLY A 78 -17.57 14.39 12.15
N GLU A 79 -17.87 13.19 12.65
CA GLU A 79 -16.89 12.09 12.72
C GLU A 79 -16.34 11.69 11.35
N ILE A 80 -17.22 11.60 10.33
CA ILE A 80 -16.81 11.33 8.95
C ILE A 80 -15.86 12.42 8.44
N GLU A 81 -16.14 13.69 8.68
CA GLU A 81 -15.23 14.78 8.30
C GLU A 81 -13.87 14.70 9.02
N GLN A 82 -13.87 14.30 10.30
CA GLN A 82 -12.64 14.12 11.08
C GLN A 82 -11.80 12.96 10.56
N LEU A 83 -12.41 11.84 10.14
CA LEU A 83 -11.68 10.70 9.55
C LEU A 83 -10.75 11.14 8.40
N PHE A 84 -11.18 12.14 7.61
CA PHE A 84 -10.39 12.62 6.47
C PHE A 84 -9.47 13.80 6.80
N ARG A 85 -9.73 14.53 7.90
CA ARG A 85 -8.84 15.62 8.37
C ARG A 85 -7.53 15.08 8.96
N GLU A 86 -7.59 13.96 9.67
CA GLU A 86 -6.42 13.34 10.30
C GLU A 86 -5.65 12.43 9.35
N ASP A 87 -6.11 12.23 8.10
CA ASP A 87 -5.46 11.40 7.08
C ASP A 87 -5.13 9.97 7.59
N ASN A 88 -6.05 9.39 8.35
CA ASN A 88 -5.93 8.11 9.05
C ASN A 88 -6.20 6.88 8.16
N GLY A 89 -6.20 7.05 6.84
CA GLY A 89 -6.40 5.95 5.91
C GLY A 89 -5.31 4.88 6.03
N ALA A 90 -5.72 3.61 6.10
CA ALA A 90 -4.79 2.49 6.04
C ALA A 90 -4.01 2.51 4.71
N ILE A 91 -2.68 2.39 4.79
CA ILE A 91 -1.82 2.26 3.61
C ILE A 91 -1.66 0.77 3.30
N ARG A 92 -2.08 0.35 2.10
CA ARG A 92 -1.91 -1.01 1.62
C ARG A 92 -0.70 -1.08 0.70
N VAL A 93 0.32 -1.79 1.12
CA VAL A 93 1.59 -2.00 0.40
C VAL A 93 1.66 -3.45 -0.05
N TYR A 94 2.02 -3.67 -1.30
CA TYR A 94 2.35 -5.00 -1.77
C TYR A 94 3.78 -5.00 -2.32
N ALA A 95 4.61 -5.89 -1.83
CA ALA A 95 6.01 -5.96 -2.22
C ALA A 95 6.38 -7.33 -2.78
N SER A 96 7.30 -7.35 -3.73
CA SER A 96 7.95 -8.58 -4.14
C SER A 96 8.83 -9.14 -3.01
N SER A 97 9.14 -10.44 -3.09
CA SER A 97 9.67 -11.20 -1.94
C SER A 97 10.99 -10.65 -1.40
N THR A 98 11.94 -10.23 -2.23
CA THR A 98 13.19 -9.62 -1.75
C THR A 98 12.92 -8.34 -0.98
N ILE A 99 12.09 -7.47 -1.54
CA ILE A 99 11.78 -6.18 -0.93
C ILE A 99 10.98 -6.37 0.36
N GLY A 100 9.92 -7.19 0.29
CA GLY A 100 9.01 -7.41 1.42
C GLY A 100 9.66 -8.08 2.63
N ASN A 101 10.61 -8.99 2.39
CA ASN A 101 11.24 -9.75 3.47
C ASN A 101 12.52 -9.10 4.01
N TYR A 102 13.30 -8.41 3.16
CA TYR A 102 14.66 -7.99 3.53
C TYR A 102 14.86 -6.47 3.58
N ILE A 103 13.97 -5.66 2.99
CA ILE A 103 14.10 -4.20 2.94
C ILE A 103 13.01 -3.52 3.76
N LEU A 104 11.74 -3.82 3.47
CA LEU A 104 10.60 -3.14 4.09
C LEU A 104 10.49 -3.27 5.61
N PRO A 105 10.84 -4.39 6.27
CA PRO A 105 10.73 -4.48 7.72
C PRO A 105 11.49 -3.38 8.44
N GLY A 106 12.70 -3.04 8.00
CA GLY A 106 13.49 -1.94 8.56
C GLY A 106 12.87 -0.56 8.33
N ILE A 107 12.29 -0.34 7.15
CA ILE A 107 11.58 0.91 6.81
C ILE A 107 10.32 1.05 7.65
N ILE A 108 9.52 -0.01 7.73
CA ILE A 108 8.26 -0.03 8.50
C ILE A 108 8.53 0.19 9.99
N ALA A 109 9.62 -0.38 10.52
CA ALA A 109 9.97 -0.18 11.92
C ALA A 109 10.26 1.30 12.24
N ARG A 110 10.95 2.03 11.34
CA ARG A 110 11.18 3.47 11.48
C ARG A 110 9.87 4.25 11.32
N TYR A 111 9.08 3.95 10.29
CA TYR A 111 7.81 4.60 10.05
C TYR A 111 6.85 4.46 11.24
N ARG A 112 6.70 3.26 11.81
CA ARG A 112 5.83 3.01 12.97
C ARG A 112 6.29 3.67 14.25
N LYS A 113 7.59 3.93 14.40
CA LYS A 113 8.11 4.66 15.56
C LYS A 113 7.58 6.10 15.58
N ASP A 114 7.49 6.74 14.42
CA ASP A 114 7.06 8.14 14.30
C ASP A 114 5.54 8.27 14.09
N PHE A 115 4.90 7.23 13.54
CA PHE A 115 3.46 7.19 13.24
C PHE A 115 2.81 5.89 13.76
N PRO A 116 2.75 5.67 15.08
CA PRO A 116 2.28 4.41 15.67
C PRO A 116 0.80 4.12 15.40
N ALA A 117 -0.02 5.16 15.22
CA ALA A 117 -1.47 5.05 15.03
C ALA A 117 -1.89 4.82 13.58
N LEU A 118 -0.98 5.05 12.59
CA LEU A 118 -1.33 4.90 11.18
C LEU A 118 -1.31 3.41 10.77
N PRO A 119 -2.44 2.84 10.33
CA PRO A 119 -2.47 1.46 9.91
C PRO A 119 -1.71 1.28 8.59
N LEU A 120 -0.83 0.27 8.56
CA LEU A 120 -0.09 -0.14 7.37
C LEU A 120 -0.25 -1.65 7.21
N GLU A 121 -0.76 -2.05 6.06
CA GLU A 121 -0.94 -3.45 5.67
C GLU A 121 0.13 -3.79 4.63
N LEU A 122 0.93 -4.81 4.91
CA LEU A 122 1.94 -5.33 3.98
C LEU A 122 1.58 -6.73 3.52
N SER A 123 1.48 -6.89 2.20
CA SER A 123 1.43 -8.19 1.53
C SER A 123 2.74 -8.45 0.80
N VAL A 124 3.12 -9.74 0.69
CA VAL A 124 4.33 -10.17 -0.03
C VAL A 124 3.97 -11.25 -1.04
N GLY A 125 4.49 -11.12 -2.27
CA GLY A 125 4.29 -12.08 -3.35
C GLY A 125 5.39 -12.00 -4.40
N ASN A 126 5.09 -12.30 -5.66
CA ASN A 126 6.01 -12.05 -6.76
C ASN A 126 5.70 -10.73 -7.48
N SER A 127 6.58 -10.28 -8.38
CA SER A 127 6.43 -8.99 -9.06
C SER A 127 5.16 -8.92 -9.91
N GLN A 128 4.75 -10.01 -10.56
CA GLN A 128 3.53 -10.05 -11.37
C GLN A 128 2.27 -9.90 -10.51
N ASP A 129 2.23 -10.54 -9.33
CA ASP A 129 1.12 -10.40 -8.39
C ASP A 129 0.99 -8.97 -7.89
N VAL A 130 2.13 -8.31 -7.61
CA VAL A 130 2.18 -6.90 -7.21
C VAL A 130 1.65 -6.00 -8.33
N ILE A 131 2.11 -6.19 -9.58
CA ILE A 131 1.66 -5.42 -10.74
C ILE A 131 0.15 -5.56 -10.93
N ASN A 132 -0.38 -6.78 -10.86
CA ASN A 132 -1.82 -7.04 -10.97
C ASN A 132 -2.61 -6.36 -9.85
N ALA A 133 -2.11 -6.41 -8.62
CA ALA A 133 -2.78 -5.78 -7.47
C ALA A 133 -2.82 -4.25 -7.58
N VAL A 134 -1.76 -3.63 -8.12
CA VAL A 134 -1.72 -2.18 -8.39
C VAL A 134 -2.68 -1.81 -9.52
N ALA A 135 -2.69 -2.57 -10.61
CA ALA A 135 -3.59 -2.33 -11.74
C ALA A 135 -5.07 -2.41 -11.35
N ASP A 136 -5.41 -3.33 -10.44
CA ASP A 136 -6.76 -3.54 -9.92
C ASP A 136 -7.13 -2.63 -8.74
N PHE A 137 -6.31 -1.64 -8.35
CA PHE A 137 -6.49 -0.80 -7.15
C PHE A 137 -6.67 -1.58 -5.83
N ARG A 138 -6.23 -2.83 -5.77
CA ARG A 138 -6.28 -3.63 -4.53
C ARG A 138 -5.30 -3.14 -3.48
N VAL A 139 -4.24 -2.45 -3.91
CA VAL A 139 -3.21 -1.83 -3.05
C VAL A 139 -2.93 -0.39 -3.48
N ASP A 140 -2.33 0.37 -2.58
CA ASP A 140 -2.04 1.78 -2.80
C ASP A 140 -0.69 2.01 -3.47
N ILE A 141 0.27 1.14 -3.18
CA ILE A 141 1.62 1.15 -3.73
C ILE A 141 2.14 -0.28 -3.90
N GLY A 142 2.88 -0.52 -4.97
CA GLY A 142 3.62 -1.74 -5.21
C GLY A 142 5.13 -1.50 -5.21
N LEU A 143 5.90 -2.50 -4.81
CA LEU A 143 7.38 -2.48 -4.84
C LEU A 143 7.85 -3.75 -5.53
N ILE A 144 8.58 -3.63 -6.64
CA ILE A 144 8.93 -4.75 -7.52
C ILE A 144 10.42 -4.80 -7.85
N GLU A 145 10.87 -5.98 -8.26
CA GLU A 145 12.27 -6.34 -8.50
C GLU A 145 12.66 -6.34 -9.99
N GLY A 146 11.76 -6.02 -10.87
CA GLY A 146 12.00 -6.01 -12.31
C GLY A 146 11.21 -4.90 -12.99
N PRO A 147 11.30 -4.77 -14.31
CA PRO A 147 10.60 -3.76 -15.06
C PRO A 147 9.08 -3.96 -14.99
N CYS A 148 8.34 -2.86 -15.12
CA CYS A 148 6.90 -2.87 -15.24
C CYS A 148 6.52 -2.51 -16.69
N HIS A 149 5.80 -3.39 -17.36
CA HIS A 149 5.40 -3.19 -18.76
C HIS A 149 3.95 -2.72 -18.92
N SER A 150 3.24 -2.43 -17.81
CA SER A 150 1.86 -1.97 -17.84
C SER A 150 1.76 -0.48 -18.14
N ALA A 151 0.96 -0.10 -19.14
CA ALA A 151 0.73 1.30 -19.52
C ALA A 151 -0.04 2.10 -18.45
N ASP A 152 -0.84 1.42 -17.60
CA ASP A 152 -1.65 2.04 -16.58
C ASP A 152 -0.89 2.29 -15.27
N ILE A 153 0.36 1.85 -15.20
CA ILE A 153 1.21 1.95 -14.01
C ILE A 153 2.33 2.96 -14.24
N ILE A 154 2.58 3.78 -13.24
CA ILE A 154 3.78 4.61 -13.13
C ILE A 154 4.79 3.81 -12.34
N ALA A 155 5.99 3.62 -12.91
CA ALA A 155 7.11 2.96 -12.27
C ALA A 155 8.25 3.99 -12.09
N GLU A 156 8.72 4.12 -10.85
CA GLU A 156 9.82 5.01 -10.48
C GLU A 156 10.99 4.19 -9.95
N PRO A 157 12.23 4.43 -10.43
CA PRO A 157 13.40 3.75 -9.89
C PRO A 157 13.57 4.12 -8.41
N TRP A 158 13.97 3.14 -7.60
CA TRP A 158 14.05 3.33 -6.16
C TRP A 158 15.41 2.98 -5.56
N LEU A 159 15.84 1.73 -5.64
CA LEU A 159 17.10 1.25 -5.06
C LEU A 159 17.82 0.36 -6.07
N ASP A 160 19.15 0.36 -5.98
CA ASP A 160 19.94 -0.63 -6.67
C ASP A 160 20.12 -1.89 -5.82
N ASP A 161 20.20 -3.02 -6.50
CA ASP A 161 20.33 -4.33 -5.88
C ASP A 161 21.27 -5.20 -6.74
N GLU A 162 22.10 -6.01 -6.08
CA GLU A 162 23.07 -6.89 -6.70
C GLU A 162 22.58 -8.34 -6.66
N LEU A 163 22.63 -9.01 -7.79
CA LEU A 163 22.37 -10.45 -7.89
C LEU A 163 23.72 -11.20 -7.88
N VAL A 164 23.76 -12.29 -7.16
CA VAL A 164 24.96 -13.13 -7.05
C VAL A 164 24.61 -14.59 -7.33
N VAL A 165 25.49 -15.25 -8.09
CA VAL A 165 25.44 -16.71 -8.27
C VAL A 165 26.03 -17.37 -7.04
N PHE A 166 25.41 -18.42 -6.53
CA PHE A 166 25.86 -19.09 -5.31
C PHE A 166 25.63 -20.61 -5.35
N SER A 167 26.40 -21.31 -4.54
CA SER A 167 26.36 -22.77 -4.41
C SER A 167 26.61 -23.22 -2.97
N ALA A 168 26.54 -24.52 -2.71
CA ALA A 168 27.04 -25.12 -1.48
C ALA A 168 28.57 -25.02 -1.42
N PRO A 169 29.22 -24.91 -0.21
CA PRO A 169 30.65 -24.67 -0.08
C PRO A 169 31.54 -25.75 -0.70
N ASN A 170 31.11 -27.00 -0.70
CA ASN A 170 31.86 -28.15 -1.22
C ASN A 170 31.28 -28.68 -2.53
N SER A 171 30.57 -27.86 -3.26
CA SER A 171 29.95 -28.27 -4.52
C SER A 171 30.95 -28.59 -5.59
N ALA A 172 30.71 -29.63 -6.36
CA ALA A 172 31.52 -29.99 -7.53
C ALA A 172 31.57 -28.85 -8.57
N TRP A 173 30.59 -27.96 -8.55
CA TRP A 173 30.50 -26.79 -9.44
C TRP A 173 31.58 -25.72 -9.15
N LEU A 174 32.23 -25.78 -7.97
CA LEU A 174 33.29 -24.87 -7.56
C LEU A 174 34.70 -25.42 -7.93
N LEU A 175 34.80 -26.69 -8.32
CA LEU A 175 36.12 -27.30 -8.61
C LEU A 175 36.70 -26.75 -9.90
N GLY A 176 37.90 -26.15 -9.81
CA GLY A 176 38.63 -25.56 -10.95
C GLY A 176 38.02 -24.22 -11.42
N GLU A 177 38.35 -23.82 -12.65
CA GLU A 177 37.87 -22.58 -13.24
C GLU A 177 36.34 -22.64 -13.54
N VAL A 178 35.64 -21.56 -13.23
CA VAL A 178 34.22 -21.40 -13.55
C VAL A 178 34.08 -20.73 -14.91
N THR A 179 33.74 -21.50 -15.94
CA THR A 179 33.48 -20.99 -17.29
C THR A 179 31.99 -20.92 -17.59
N LEU A 180 31.59 -20.22 -18.66
CA LEU A 180 30.18 -20.14 -19.08
C LEU A 180 29.66 -21.52 -19.49
N GLU A 181 30.47 -22.37 -20.11
CA GLU A 181 30.11 -23.74 -20.49
C GLU A 181 29.82 -24.58 -19.24
N LYS A 182 30.65 -24.46 -18.20
CA LYS A 182 30.44 -25.16 -16.93
C LYS A 182 29.18 -24.68 -16.24
N LEU A 183 28.90 -23.37 -16.24
CA LEU A 183 27.63 -22.81 -15.70
C LEU A 183 26.41 -23.28 -16.50
N ALA A 184 26.52 -23.40 -17.83
CA ALA A 184 25.42 -23.92 -18.65
C ALA A 184 25.07 -25.39 -18.34
N MET A 185 26.08 -26.20 -17.92
CA MET A 185 25.91 -27.61 -17.55
C MET A 185 25.41 -27.80 -16.10
N ALA A 186 25.50 -26.77 -15.25
CA ALA A 186 25.07 -26.86 -13.87
C ALA A 186 23.53 -26.95 -13.77
N PRO A 187 22.97 -27.74 -12.82
CA PRO A 187 21.53 -27.74 -12.56
C PRO A 187 21.13 -26.42 -11.88
N TRP A 188 20.45 -25.55 -12.61
CA TRP A 188 19.98 -24.27 -12.09
C TRP A 188 18.70 -24.44 -11.30
N ILE A 189 18.66 -23.88 -10.09
CA ILE A 189 17.49 -23.78 -9.25
C ILE A 189 17.02 -22.33 -9.30
N LEU A 190 15.93 -22.08 -9.98
CA LEU A 190 15.47 -20.72 -10.30
C LEU A 190 14.14 -20.39 -9.64
N ARG A 191 13.85 -19.11 -9.54
CA ARG A 191 12.54 -18.61 -9.16
C ARG A 191 11.51 -18.94 -10.24
N GLU A 192 10.27 -18.92 -9.83
CA GLU A 192 9.09 -19.14 -10.67
C GLU A 192 8.88 -18.01 -11.69
N LYS A 193 8.13 -18.31 -12.74
CA LYS A 193 7.66 -17.31 -13.70
C LYS A 193 6.79 -16.25 -13.00
N GLY A 194 6.96 -14.98 -13.37
CA GLY A 194 6.33 -13.84 -12.70
C GLY A 194 7.15 -13.26 -11.56
N SER A 195 8.24 -13.92 -11.14
CA SER A 195 9.25 -13.32 -10.27
C SER A 195 10.11 -12.33 -11.04
N GLY A 196 10.24 -11.09 -10.53
CA GLY A 196 11.16 -10.11 -11.12
C GLY A 196 12.63 -10.54 -11.01
N THR A 197 13.00 -11.29 -9.96
CA THR A 197 14.34 -11.92 -9.88
C THR A 197 14.56 -12.89 -11.04
N ARG A 198 13.55 -13.73 -11.36
CA ARG A 198 13.65 -14.66 -12.48
C ARG A 198 13.83 -13.94 -13.82
N GLU A 199 13.04 -12.91 -14.08
CA GLU A 199 13.08 -12.12 -15.31
C GLU A 199 14.48 -11.50 -15.52
N ILE A 200 15.04 -10.90 -14.47
CA ILE A 200 16.37 -10.28 -14.53
C ILE A 200 17.49 -11.33 -14.67
N VAL A 201 17.38 -12.48 -13.99
CA VAL A 201 18.33 -13.59 -14.14
C VAL A 201 18.29 -14.15 -15.57
N ASP A 202 17.10 -14.34 -16.14
CA ASP A 202 16.96 -14.79 -17.54
C ASP A 202 17.63 -13.79 -18.50
N TYR A 203 17.48 -12.49 -18.27
CA TYR A 203 18.04 -11.45 -19.13
C TYR A 203 19.56 -11.26 -18.93
N LEU A 204 20.04 -11.09 -17.70
CA LEU A 204 21.44 -10.72 -17.42
C LEU A 204 22.40 -11.90 -17.40
N LEU A 205 21.91 -13.10 -17.07
CA LEU A 205 22.75 -14.27 -16.87
C LEU A 205 22.46 -15.36 -17.89
N LEU A 206 21.24 -15.87 -17.94
CA LEU A 206 20.92 -17.04 -18.75
C LEU A 206 20.97 -16.75 -20.25
N SER A 207 20.82 -15.51 -20.69
CA SER A 207 21.04 -15.09 -22.08
C SER A 207 22.48 -15.34 -22.56
N HIS A 208 23.46 -15.42 -21.64
CA HIS A 208 24.84 -15.73 -21.92
C HIS A 208 25.18 -17.23 -21.85
N LEU A 209 24.25 -18.07 -21.41
CA LEU A 209 24.44 -19.50 -21.21
C LEU A 209 23.71 -20.29 -22.31
N PRO A 210 24.42 -20.72 -23.37
CA PRO A 210 23.81 -21.53 -24.42
C PRO A 210 23.32 -22.88 -23.82
N GLN A 211 22.05 -23.21 -24.01
CA GLN A 211 21.48 -24.50 -23.59
C GLN A 211 21.63 -24.80 -22.09
N PHE A 212 21.40 -23.80 -21.22
CA PHE A 212 21.44 -24.03 -19.77
C PHE A 212 20.45 -25.11 -19.32
N GLN A 213 20.84 -25.86 -18.28
CA GLN A 213 20.02 -26.93 -17.72
C GLN A 213 19.17 -26.38 -16.56
N MET A 214 17.84 -26.31 -16.75
CA MET A 214 16.95 -26.04 -15.63
C MET A 214 16.80 -27.31 -14.79
N GLY A 215 17.32 -27.27 -13.57
CA GLY A 215 17.19 -28.36 -12.62
C GLY A 215 15.88 -28.32 -11.84
N MET A 216 15.48 -27.13 -11.37
CA MET A 216 14.32 -26.96 -10.52
C MET A 216 13.75 -25.53 -10.59
N GLU A 217 12.44 -25.37 -10.50
CA GLU A 217 11.75 -24.09 -10.32
C GLU A 217 11.07 -24.07 -8.95
N LEU A 218 11.32 -23.02 -8.13
CA LEU A 218 10.77 -22.89 -6.78
C LEU A 218 10.17 -21.49 -6.55
N GLY A 219 9.00 -21.46 -5.93
CA GLY A 219 8.19 -20.25 -5.72
C GLY A 219 8.67 -19.30 -4.63
N ASN A 220 9.77 -19.59 -3.93
CA ASN A 220 10.32 -18.68 -2.94
C ASN A 220 11.82 -18.84 -2.72
N SER A 221 12.47 -17.76 -2.26
CA SER A 221 13.92 -17.71 -2.08
C SER A 221 14.43 -18.61 -0.94
N GLU A 222 13.64 -18.84 0.11
CA GLU A 222 14.05 -19.70 1.22
C GLU A 222 14.18 -21.17 0.76
N ALA A 223 13.20 -21.66 -0.01
CA ALA A 223 13.27 -23.00 -0.58
C ALA A 223 14.51 -23.17 -1.49
N ILE A 224 14.84 -22.12 -2.27
CA ILE A 224 16.04 -22.10 -3.12
C ILE A 224 17.31 -22.19 -2.27
N LYS A 225 17.44 -21.34 -1.22
CA LYS A 225 18.60 -21.39 -0.31
C LYS A 225 18.81 -22.77 0.29
N HIS A 226 17.72 -23.40 0.75
CA HIS A 226 17.78 -24.77 1.29
C HIS A 226 18.17 -25.80 0.25
N ALA A 227 17.62 -25.75 -0.95
CA ALA A 227 17.95 -26.68 -2.03
C ALA A 227 19.43 -26.56 -2.43
N VAL A 228 19.95 -25.33 -2.60
CA VAL A 228 21.37 -25.10 -2.91
C VAL A 228 22.27 -25.57 -1.78
N ARG A 229 21.92 -25.31 -0.51
CA ARG A 229 22.71 -25.79 0.64
C ARG A 229 22.82 -27.32 0.70
N HIS A 230 21.84 -28.04 0.17
CA HIS A 230 21.87 -29.50 0.03
C HIS A 230 22.54 -29.98 -1.27
N ASP A 231 23.24 -29.08 -1.96
CA ASP A 231 23.98 -29.35 -3.21
C ASP A 231 23.12 -29.92 -4.35
N LEU A 232 21.86 -29.50 -4.42
CA LEU A 232 20.95 -29.89 -5.51
C LEU A 232 21.20 -29.09 -6.80
N GLY A 233 22.05 -28.06 -6.75
CA GLY A 233 22.40 -27.23 -7.87
C GLY A 233 22.92 -25.87 -7.44
N ILE A 234 22.96 -24.93 -8.38
CA ILE A 234 23.35 -23.54 -8.18
C ILE A 234 22.16 -22.60 -8.42
N SER A 235 22.23 -21.39 -7.90
CA SER A 235 21.18 -20.41 -8.10
C SER A 235 21.74 -18.98 -8.18
N CYS A 236 20.85 -18.03 -8.54
CA CYS A 236 21.17 -16.61 -8.57
C CYS A 236 20.03 -15.84 -7.88
N LEU A 237 20.36 -15.16 -6.78
CA LEU A 237 19.45 -14.35 -5.99
C LEU A 237 20.12 -13.02 -5.60
N SER A 238 19.32 -12.10 -5.04
CA SER A 238 19.87 -10.88 -4.43
C SER A 238 20.87 -11.22 -3.33
N ARG A 239 21.97 -10.48 -3.29
CA ARG A 239 22.97 -10.55 -2.22
C ARG A 239 22.32 -10.35 -0.84
N ARG A 240 21.32 -9.48 -0.74
CA ARG A 240 20.55 -9.22 0.51
C ARG A 240 19.83 -10.47 1.03
N VAL A 241 19.38 -11.33 0.11
CA VAL A 241 18.66 -12.57 0.44
C VAL A 241 19.54 -13.63 1.07
N ILE A 242 20.80 -13.70 0.63
CA ILE A 242 21.74 -14.75 1.03
C ILE A 242 22.88 -14.24 1.92
N ALA A 243 22.86 -12.97 2.33
CA ALA A 243 23.93 -12.34 3.11
C ALA A 243 24.30 -13.14 4.37
N GLU A 244 23.30 -13.52 5.18
CA GLU A 244 23.51 -14.32 6.39
C GLU A 244 24.16 -15.67 6.12
N GLN A 245 23.81 -16.33 5.00
CA GLN A 245 24.36 -17.62 4.61
C GLN A 245 25.79 -17.49 4.08
N LEU A 246 26.11 -16.39 3.39
CA LEU A 246 27.48 -16.08 2.96
C LEU A 246 28.38 -15.81 4.19
N ASP A 247 27.91 -14.97 5.11
CA ASP A 247 28.65 -14.65 6.35
C ASP A 247 28.88 -15.89 7.23
N ALA A 248 27.89 -16.78 7.28
CA ALA A 248 27.98 -18.04 8.02
C ALA A 248 28.78 -19.14 7.26
N GLY A 249 29.17 -18.91 6.01
CA GLY A 249 29.87 -19.89 5.17
C GLY A 249 29.04 -21.12 4.81
N THR A 250 27.70 -21.05 4.96
CA THR A 250 26.80 -22.17 4.61
C THR A 250 26.38 -22.17 3.13
N LEU A 251 26.56 -21.03 2.47
CA LEU A 251 26.56 -20.84 1.03
C LEU A 251 27.81 -20.05 0.65
N VAL A 252 28.25 -20.19 -0.59
CA VAL A 252 29.38 -19.45 -1.12
C VAL A 252 29.04 -18.83 -2.47
N GLU A 253 29.57 -17.64 -2.69
CA GLU A 253 29.44 -16.95 -3.97
C GLU A 253 30.29 -17.64 -5.04
N VAL A 254 29.73 -17.80 -6.22
CA VAL A 254 30.43 -18.32 -7.40
C VAL A 254 30.84 -17.14 -8.24
N THR A 255 32.18 -16.92 -8.35
CA THR A 255 32.69 -15.90 -9.25
C THR A 255 32.47 -16.33 -10.70
N ILE A 256 31.71 -15.54 -11.44
CA ILE A 256 31.34 -15.80 -12.83
C ILE A 256 32.13 -14.89 -13.78
N PRO A 257 32.45 -15.32 -15.02
CA PRO A 257 33.15 -14.50 -16.00
C PRO A 257 32.21 -13.52 -16.73
N LEU A 258 31.39 -12.78 -15.97
CA LEU A 258 30.46 -11.76 -16.44
C LEU A 258 30.58 -10.52 -15.56
N PRO A 259 30.16 -9.34 -16.06
CA PRO A 259 30.05 -8.15 -15.22
C PRO A 259 29.13 -8.37 -14.02
N THR A 260 29.24 -7.51 -13.00
CA THR A 260 28.33 -7.51 -11.84
C THR A 260 26.89 -7.48 -12.29
N LEU A 261 26.11 -8.45 -11.82
CA LEU A 261 24.69 -8.55 -12.13
C LEU A 261 23.93 -7.57 -11.25
N SER A 262 23.66 -6.38 -11.73
CA SER A 262 22.90 -5.35 -11.01
C SER A 262 21.51 -5.16 -11.58
N ARG A 263 20.57 -4.80 -10.71
CA ARG A 263 19.20 -4.45 -11.09
C ARG A 263 18.71 -3.25 -10.29
N THR A 264 17.72 -2.56 -10.82
CA THR A 264 17.00 -1.52 -10.10
C THR A 264 15.72 -2.11 -9.51
N LEU A 265 15.41 -1.78 -8.27
CA LEU A 265 14.13 -2.02 -7.61
C LEU A 265 13.23 -0.82 -7.88
N TRP A 266 11.95 -1.05 -8.05
CA TRP A 266 11.00 -0.03 -8.50
C TRP A 266 9.86 0.15 -7.52
N ARG A 267 9.41 1.41 -7.37
CA ARG A 267 8.12 1.78 -6.77
C ARG A 267 7.11 1.92 -7.88
N ILE A 268 5.93 1.31 -7.71
CA ILE A 268 4.87 1.37 -8.72
C ILE A 268 3.54 1.75 -8.10
N HIS A 269 2.79 2.59 -8.80
CA HIS A 269 1.42 2.91 -8.46
C HIS A 269 0.57 3.08 -9.73
N HIS A 270 -0.75 2.92 -9.60
CA HIS A 270 -1.64 3.14 -10.74
C HIS A 270 -1.60 4.62 -11.16
N ARG A 271 -1.58 4.90 -12.46
CA ARG A 271 -1.47 6.26 -13.03
C ARG A 271 -2.57 7.20 -12.52
N GLN A 272 -3.78 6.68 -12.27
CA GLN A 272 -4.92 7.44 -11.76
C GLN A 272 -5.01 7.43 -10.22
N LYS A 273 -4.04 6.84 -9.52
CA LYS A 273 -4.04 6.82 -8.06
C LYS A 273 -3.78 8.21 -7.49
N HIS A 274 -4.71 8.68 -6.66
CA HIS A 274 -4.44 9.85 -5.83
C HIS A 274 -3.52 9.44 -4.67
N LEU A 275 -2.37 10.10 -4.57
CA LEU A 275 -1.43 9.89 -3.47
C LEU A 275 -1.87 10.71 -2.26
N SER A 276 -2.45 10.05 -1.26
CA SER A 276 -2.81 10.66 0.03
C SER A 276 -1.57 11.18 0.77
N ASN A 277 -1.76 12.06 1.76
CA ASN A 277 -0.64 12.54 2.56
C ASN A 277 0.00 11.41 3.39
N ALA A 278 -0.79 10.44 3.87
CA ALA A 278 -0.28 9.26 4.55
C ALA A 278 0.66 8.45 3.63
N LEU A 279 0.24 8.20 2.39
CA LEU A 279 1.05 7.49 1.40
C LEU A 279 2.33 8.28 1.05
N LYS A 280 2.23 9.60 0.84
CA LYS A 280 3.40 10.46 0.59
C LYS A 280 4.40 10.43 1.76
N ARG A 281 3.92 10.46 3.00
CA ARG A 281 4.77 10.29 4.20
C ARG A 281 5.47 8.95 4.18
N PHE A 282 4.76 7.84 3.95
CA PHE A 282 5.37 6.52 3.87
C PHE A 282 6.43 6.44 2.77
N LEU A 283 6.16 6.98 1.59
CA LEU A 283 7.13 7.03 0.48
C LEU A 283 8.40 7.80 0.87
N HIS A 284 8.29 8.89 1.62
CA HIS A 284 9.45 9.63 2.14
C HIS A 284 10.34 8.77 3.05
N TYR A 285 9.77 7.83 3.83
CA TYR A 285 10.54 6.85 4.60
C TYR A 285 11.20 5.78 3.75
N CYS A 286 10.70 5.57 2.53
CA CYS A 286 11.35 4.73 1.54
C CYS A 286 12.53 5.41 0.84
N ASP A 287 12.60 6.75 0.85
CA ASP A 287 13.72 7.53 0.30
C ASP A 287 14.86 7.60 1.34
N ILE A 288 15.72 6.60 1.36
CA ILE A 288 16.85 6.46 2.29
C ILE A 288 18.13 6.95 1.62
#